data_23e3f2940f081c9c7d419afc407561d6
#
_entry.id   23e3f2940f081c9c7d419afc407561d6
#
_cell.length_a   1.000
_cell.length_b   1.000
_cell.length_c   1.000
_cell.angle_alpha   90.00
_cell.angle_beta   90.00
_cell.angle_gamma   90.00
#
_symmetry.space_group_name_H-M   'P 1'
#
loop_
_entity.id
_entity.type
_entity.pdbx_description
1 polymer ?
#
loop_
_entity_poly.entity_id
_entity_poly.type
_entity_poly.pdbx_seq_one_letter_code
_entity_poly.pdbx_strand_id
1 'polypeptide(L)'
;MSRHWRTLMGSLRRLASTPLATLVTVSVIGIALSLPAGLYLLLANLGQASNGLEVQPQISLFLKLDAGKDAQRQIEKQLRNHAAIKTFRFVGRDQALKELSAGNGLGDLAAGLPNNPLPDAYIITARENDAALMDKLRLEVSQWPGVESAVL
;
A
#
# COMPACT_ATOMS: atom_id res chain seq x y z
N MET A 1 -20.81 -16.90 52.30
CA MET A 1 -21.21 -16.23 51.06
C MET A 1 -22.20 -15.06 51.23
N SER A 2 -22.86 -14.88 52.35
CA SER A 2 -23.93 -13.87 52.54
C SER A 2 -23.43 -12.43 52.86
N ARG A 3 -22.20 -12.24 53.36
CA ARG A 3 -21.70 -10.89 53.73
C ARG A 3 -21.38 -10.01 52.49
N HIS A 4 -20.76 -10.57 51.49
CA HIS A 4 -20.42 -9.83 50.26
C HIS A 4 -21.68 -9.39 49.49
N TRP A 5 -22.71 -10.22 49.46
CA TRP A 5 -24.00 -9.89 48.81
C TRP A 5 -24.72 -8.73 49.49
N ARG A 6 -24.71 -8.68 50.82
CA ARG A 6 -25.33 -7.57 51.60
C ARG A 6 -24.57 -6.24 51.37
N THR A 7 -23.25 -6.30 51.29
CA THR A 7 -22.41 -5.12 51.02
C THR A 7 -22.65 -4.59 49.59
N LEU A 8 -22.72 -5.48 48.61
CA LEU A 8 -23.04 -5.14 47.23
C LEU A 8 -24.42 -4.48 47.08
N MET A 9 -25.45 -5.06 47.72
CA MET A 9 -26.81 -4.48 47.71
C MET A 9 -26.85 -3.11 48.41
N GLY A 10 -26.11 -2.92 49.51
CA GLY A 10 -25.99 -1.63 50.15
C GLY A 10 -25.34 -0.55 49.29
N SER A 11 -24.30 -0.93 48.55
CA SER A 11 -23.63 -0.03 47.58
C SER A 11 -24.53 0.32 46.41
N LEU A 12 -25.24 -0.65 45.85
CA LEU A 12 -26.23 -0.39 44.77
C LEU A 12 -27.36 0.58 45.21
N ARG A 13 -27.83 0.40 46.43
CA ARG A 13 -28.89 1.26 46.98
C ARG A 13 -28.42 2.69 47.19
N ARG A 14 -27.13 2.89 47.58
CA ARG A 14 -26.51 4.23 47.65
C ARG A 14 -26.35 4.87 46.27
N LEU A 15 -25.93 4.11 45.24
CA LEU A 15 -25.88 4.62 43.86
C LEU A 15 -27.27 5.05 43.37
N ALA A 16 -28.30 4.28 43.70
CA ALA A 16 -29.69 4.60 43.35
C ALA A 16 -30.24 5.84 44.07
N SER A 17 -29.69 6.19 45.24
CA SER A 17 -30.12 7.38 46.04
C SER A 17 -29.53 8.71 45.51
N THR A 18 -28.47 8.64 44.66
CA THR A 18 -27.84 9.82 44.09
C THR A 18 -27.76 9.69 42.54
N PRO A 19 -28.92 9.73 41.86
CA PRO A 19 -28.97 9.38 40.44
C PRO A 19 -28.17 10.34 39.55
N LEU A 20 -28.16 11.62 39.86
CA LEU A 20 -27.45 12.62 39.05
C LEU A 20 -25.92 12.45 39.18
N ALA A 21 -25.40 12.25 40.39
CA ALA A 21 -23.98 12.03 40.59
C ALA A 21 -23.52 10.72 39.97
N THR A 22 -24.32 9.64 40.11
CA THR A 22 -24.04 8.35 39.45
C THR A 22 -24.02 8.46 37.94
N LEU A 23 -24.97 9.17 37.35
CA LEU A 23 -25.05 9.37 35.89
C LEU A 23 -23.81 10.12 35.37
N VAL A 24 -23.39 11.20 36.08
CA VAL A 24 -22.19 11.94 35.68
C VAL A 24 -20.94 11.05 35.77
N THR A 25 -20.78 10.30 36.87
CA THR A 25 -19.63 9.42 37.05
C THR A 25 -19.56 8.33 36.01
N VAL A 26 -20.69 7.68 35.70
CA VAL A 26 -20.78 6.63 34.68
C VAL A 26 -20.48 7.21 33.29
N SER A 27 -20.99 8.43 33.00
CA SER A 27 -20.71 9.10 31.72
C SER A 27 -19.24 9.42 31.55
N VAL A 28 -18.58 9.93 32.60
CA VAL A 28 -17.13 10.22 32.55
C VAL A 28 -16.32 8.95 32.32
N ILE A 29 -16.63 7.88 33.04
CA ILE A 29 -15.97 6.59 32.88
C ILE A 29 -16.24 6.02 31.48
N GLY A 30 -17.49 6.12 31.01
CA GLY A 30 -17.89 5.67 29.68
C GLY A 30 -17.11 6.38 28.56
N ILE A 31 -17.00 7.71 28.64
CA ILE A 31 -16.23 8.51 27.69
C ILE A 31 -14.73 8.15 27.77
N ALA A 32 -14.18 8.03 28.98
CA ALA A 32 -12.78 7.69 29.19
C ALA A 32 -12.40 6.33 28.59
N LEU A 33 -13.30 5.35 28.65
CA LEU A 33 -13.08 4.02 28.08
C LEU A 33 -13.41 3.95 26.59
N SER A 34 -14.34 4.78 26.10
CA SER A 34 -14.71 4.79 24.68
C SER A 34 -13.61 5.34 23.78
N LEU A 35 -12.79 6.28 24.27
CA LEU A 35 -11.69 6.86 23.50
C LEU A 35 -10.63 5.82 23.08
N PRO A 36 -10.02 5.05 23.99
CA PRO A 36 -9.04 4.04 23.59
C PRO A 36 -9.68 2.90 22.78
N ALA A 37 -10.92 2.50 23.10
CA ALA A 37 -11.62 1.47 22.35
C ALA A 37 -11.97 1.95 20.92
N GLY A 38 -12.43 3.18 20.78
CA GLY A 38 -12.71 3.80 19.49
C GLY A 38 -11.44 3.94 18.64
N LEU A 39 -10.34 4.38 19.24
CA LEU A 39 -9.06 4.49 18.57
C LEU A 39 -8.53 3.12 18.12
N TYR A 40 -8.66 2.11 18.94
CA TYR A 40 -8.29 0.73 18.58
C TYR A 40 -9.09 0.21 17.38
N LEU A 41 -10.42 0.41 17.39
CA LEU A 41 -11.28 0.02 16.28
C LEU A 41 -10.96 0.79 15.00
N LEU A 42 -10.64 2.07 15.10
CA LEU A 42 -10.22 2.91 13.97
C LEU A 42 -8.91 2.39 13.37
N LEU A 43 -7.91 2.13 14.19
CA LEU A 43 -6.63 1.58 13.74
C LEU A 43 -6.78 0.17 13.14
N ALA A 44 -7.61 -0.68 13.73
CA ALA A 44 -7.87 -2.01 13.20
C ALA A 44 -8.57 -1.97 11.83
N ASN A 45 -9.54 -1.06 11.66
CA ASN A 45 -10.22 -0.87 10.37
C ASN A 45 -9.32 -0.21 9.32
N LEU A 46 -8.47 0.74 9.71
CA LEU A 46 -7.45 1.31 8.82
C LEU A 46 -6.44 0.27 8.37
N GLY A 47 -6.02 -0.62 9.26
CA GLY A 47 -5.16 -1.76 8.91
C GLY A 47 -5.80 -2.68 7.86
N GLN A 48 -7.09 -2.95 7.97
CA GLN A 48 -7.81 -3.73 6.95
C GLN A 48 -8.01 -2.97 5.63
N ALA A 49 -8.23 -1.68 5.67
CA ALA A 49 -8.33 -0.84 4.48
C ALA A 49 -6.97 -0.70 3.77
N SER A 50 -5.87 -0.64 4.51
CA SER A 50 -4.52 -0.59 3.93
C SER A 50 -4.03 -1.95 3.44
N ASN A 51 -4.56 -3.08 3.92
CA ASN A 51 -4.29 -4.41 3.34
C ASN A 51 -4.86 -4.55 1.90
N GLY A 52 -5.81 -3.68 1.51
CA GLY A 52 -6.24 -3.54 0.11
C GLY A 52 -5.31 -2.65 -0.72
N LEU A 53 -4.42 -1.89 -0.07
CA LEU A 53 -3.31 -1.13 -0.65
C LEU A 53 -1.99 -1.82 -0.28
N GLU A 54 -1.92 -3.16 -0.42
CA GLU A 54 -0.62 -3.81 -0.45
C GLU A 54 0.19 -3.12 -1.55
N VAL A 55 1.08 -2.24 -1.15
CA VAL A 55 2.17 -1.79 -1.99
C VAL A 55 3.03 -3.03 -2.21
N GLN A 56 2.59 -3.88 -3.14
CA GLN A 56 3.39 -5.03 -3.54
C GLN A 56 4.65 -4.44 -4.14
N PRO A 57 5.84 -4.80 -3.64
CA PRO A 57 7.06 -4.32 -4.23
C PRO A 57 7.03 -4.66 -5.72
N GLN A 58 7.31 -3.66 -6.54
CA GLN A 58 7.25 -3.75 -7.98
C GLN A 58 8.65 -3.57 -8.54
N ILE A 59 8.98 -4.33 -9.57
CA ILE A 59 10.21 -4.14 -10.32
C ILE A 59 9.87 -3.30 -11.55
N SER A 60 10.50 -2.13 -11.67
CA SER A 60 10.42 -1.30 -12.86
C SER A 60 11.52 -1.71 -13.83
N LEU A 61 11.14 -2.29 -14.94
CA LEU A 61 12.03 -2.74 -16.01
C LEU A 61 12.05 -1.70 -17.13
N PHE A 62 13.14 -0.96 -17.24
CA PHE A 62 13.31 0.05 -18.27
C PHE A 62 13.93 -0.54 -19.54
N LEU A 63 13.34 -0.21 -20.68
CA LEU A 63 13.83 -0.64 -21.98
C LEU A 63 14.87 0.35 -22.51
N LYS A 64 15.78 -0.13 -23.36
CA LYS A 64 16.69 0.75 -24.09
C LYS A 64 15.88 1.66 -25.01
N LEU A 65 16.31 2.90 -25.15
CA LEU A 65 15.65 3.92 -25.98
C LEU A 65 15.52 3.51 -27.47
N ASP A 66 16.44 2.67 -27.92
CA ASP A 66 16.51 2.10 -29.29
C ASP A 66 15.84 0.71 -29.39
N ALA A 67 15.25 0.22 -28.30
CA ALA A 67 14.56 -1.07 -28.30
C ALA A 67 13.39 -1.04 -29.27
N GLY A 68 13.54 -1.75 -30.39
CA GLY A 68 12.51 -1.88 -31.40
C GLY A 68 11.31 -2.71 -30.94
N LYS A 69 10.20 -2.67 -31.69
CA LYS A 69 8.98 -3.44 -31.39
C LYS A 69 9.21 -4.94 -31.23
N ASP A 70 10.22 -5.48 -31.89
CA ASP A 70 10.54 -6.91 -31.81
C ASP A 70 11.19 -7.26 -30.46
N ALA A 71 12.09 -6.42 -29.94
CA ALA A 71 12.64 -6.58 -28.60
C ALA A 71 11.55 -6.47 -27.53
N GLN A 72 10.63 -5.52 -27.68
CA GLN A 72 9.48 -5.36 -26.80
C GLN A 72 8.60 -6.61 -26.76
N ARG A 73 8.27 -7.18 -27.92
CA ARG A 73 7.48 -8.42 -28.03
C ARG A 73 8.19 -9.60 -27.39
N GLN A 74 9.50 -9.69 -27.53
CA GLN A 74 10.31 -10.75 -26.93
C GLN A 74 10.31 -10.66 -25.42
N ILE A 75 10.51 -9.46 -24.86
CA ILE A 75 10.46 -9.19 -23.41
C ILE A 75 9.06 -9.51 -22.88
N GLU A 76 8.00 -9.06 -23.55
CA GLU A 76 6.62 -9.37 -23.13
C GLU A 76 6.35 -10.89 -23.10
N LYS A 77 6.84 -11.64 -24.09
CA LYS A 77 6.73 -13.09 -24.11
C LYS A 77 7.48 -13.75 -22.94
N GLN A 78 8.68 -13.26 -22.61
CA GLN A 78 9.45 -13.73 -21.47
C GLN A 78 8.74 -13.43 -20.15
N LEU A 79 8.23 -12.18 -19.96
CA LEU A 79 7.46 -11.78 -18.79
C LEU A 79 6.21 -12.67 -18.60
N ARG A 80 5.49 -12.96 -19.67
CA ARG A 80 4.27 -13.76 -19.63
C ARG A 80 4.53 -15.22 -19.22
N ASN A 81 5.67 -15.75 -19.61
CA ASN A 81 6.03 -17.15 -19.35
C ASN A 81 6.86 -17.35 -18.07
N HIS A 82 7.20 -16.26 -17.37
CA HIS A 82 8.07 -16.34 -16.20
C HIS A 82 7.29 -16.77 -14.95
N ALA A 83 7.71 -17.87 -14.31
CA ALA A 83 6.99 -18.47 -13.19
C ALA A 83 6.87 -17.55 -11.95
N ALA A 84 7.89 -16.72 -11.68
CA ALA A 84 7.93 -15.83 -10.53
C ALA A 84 7.10 -14.54 -10.72
N ILE A 85 6.61 -14.26 -11.94
CA ILE A 85 5.84 -13.06 -12.25
C ILE A 85 4.35 -13.34 -12.08
N LYS A 86 3.67 -12.50 -11.31
CA LYS A 86 2.21 -12.55 -11.10
C LYS A 86 1.48 -11.76 -12.18
N THR A 87 1.89 -10.50 -12.35
CA THR A 87 1.34 -9.58 -13.35
C THR A 87 2.42 -8.63 -13.83
N PHE A 88 2.23 -8.09 -15.01
CA PHE A 88 3.05 -6.99 -15.51
C PHE A 88 2.19 -6.00 -16.29
N ARG A 89 2.62 -4.74 -16.34
CA ARG A 89 1.96 -3.65 -17.04
C ARG A 89 2.99 -2.87 -17.86
N PHE A 90 2.67 -2.62 -19.11
CA PHE A 90 3.47 -1.75 -19.96
C PHE A 90 3.12 -0.28 -19.69
N VAL A 91 4.14 0.56 -19.57
CA VAL A 91 4.03 2.01 -19.46
C VAL A 91 4.88 2.63 -20.55
N GLY A 92 4.21 3.15 -21.57
CA GLY A 92 4.89 3.85 -22.66
C GLY A 92 5.46 5.20 -22.18
N ARG A 93 6.55 5.63 -22.82
CA ARG A 93 7.24 6.89 -22.51
C ARG A 93 6.33 8.12 -22.45
N ASP A 94 5.34 8.19 -23.35
CA ASP A 94 4.41 9.32 -23.39
C ASP A 94 3.39 9.30 -22.24
N GLN A 95 2.99 8.11 -21.81
CA GLN A 95 2.15 7.94 -20.65
C GLN A 95 2.93 8.26 -19.36
N ALA A 96 4.18 7.78 -19.24
CA ALA A 96 5.05 8.09 -18.12
C ALA A 96 5.27 9.60 -17.97
N LEU A 97 5.48 10.31 -19.10
CA LEU A 97 5.62 11.76 -19.10
C LEU A 97 4.35 12.46 -18.64
N LYS A 98 3.17 12.00 -19.08
CA LYS A 98 1.89 12.55 -18.62
C LYS A 98 1.64 12.34 -17.12
N GLU A 99 1.92 11.13 -16.63
CA GLU A 99 1.76 10.81 -15.20
C GLU A 99 2.72 11.65 -14.34
N LEU A 100 3.97 11.81 -14.79
CA LEU A 100 4.96 12.66 -14.11
C LEU A 100 4.55 14.14 -14.09
N SER A 101 4.01 14.64 -15.19
CA SER A 101 3.52 16.01 -15.32
C SER A 101 2.32 16.28 -14.42
N ALA A 102 1.39 15.34 -14.32
CA ALA A 102 0.17 15.49 -13.54
C ALA A 102 0.41 15.39 -12.02
N GLY A 103 1.40 14.59 -11.60
CA GLY A 103 1.61 14.29 -10.18
C GLY A 103 2.46 15.29 -9.40
N ASN A 104 3.40 15.98 -10.06
CA ASN A 104 4.47 16.71 -9.36
C ASN A 104 4.56 18.21 -9.71
N GLY A 105 3.59 18.78 -10.43
CA GLY A 105 3.67 20.18 -10.87
C GLY A 105 4.80 20.46 -11.89
N LEU A 106 5.40 19.41 -12.46
CA LEU A 106 6.49 19.49 -13.43
C LEU A 106 5.99 19.60 -14.89
N GLY A 107 4.69 19.88 -15.07
CA GLY A 107 4.05 19.97 -16.38
C GLY A 107 4.73 20.96 -17.31
N ASP A 108 5.12 22.13 -16.80
CA ASP A 108 5.79 23.17 -17.57
C ASP A 108 7.22 22.76 -18.00
N LEU A 109 7.93 21.99 -17.16
CA LEU A 109 9.25 21.48 -17.51
C LEU A 109 9.20 20.39 -18.58
N ALA A 110 8.20 19.53 -18.51
CA ALA A 110 7.97 18.49 -19.51
C ALA A 110 7.55 19.05 -20.88
N ALA A 111 6.77 20.12 -20.89
CA ALA A 111 6.34 20.79 -22.11
C ALA A 111 7.49 21.51 -22.87
N GLY A 112 8.57 21.86 -22.14
CA GLY A 112 9.74 22.51 -22.73
C GLY A 112 10.77 21.56 -23.36
N LEU A 113 10.60 20.24 -23.25
CA LEU A 113 11.54 19.27 -23.80
C LEU A 113 11.23 18.97 -25.29
N PRO A 114 12.19 19.15 -26.20
CA PRO A 114 11.97 18.91 -27.64
C PRO A 114 11.73 17.42 -27.97
N ASN A 115 12.23 16.52 -27.12
CA ASN A 115 12.00 15.07 -27.23
C ASN A 115 11.78 14.49 -25.84
N ASN A 116 10.91 13.49 -25.74
CA ASN A 116 10.69 12.76 -24.50
C ASN A 116 11.92 11.90 -24.16
N PRO A 117 12.66 12.19 -23.06
CA PRO A 117 13.85 11.44 -22.69
C PRO A 117 13.55 10.14 -21.92
N LEU A 118 12.27 9.90 -21.59
CA LEU A 118 11.89 8.73 -20.80
C LEU A 118 11.89 7.47 -21.65
N PRO A 119 12.40 6.36 -21.16
CA PRO A 119 12.30 5.06 -21.80
C PRO A 119 10.90 4.47 -21.60
N ASP A 120 10.57 3.50 -22.44
CA ASP A 120 9.43 2.62 -22.21
C ASP A 120 9.75 1.69 -21.04
N ALA A 121 8.76 1.33 -20.22
CA ALA A 121 8.97 0.50 -19.05
C ALA A 121 7.89 -0.58 -18.89
N TYR A 122 8.27 -1.69 -18.25
CA TYR A 122 7.34 -2.66 -17.69
C TYR A 122 7.38 -2.60 -16.18
N ILE A 123 6.21 -2.49 -15.56
CA ILE A 123 6.06 -2.61 -14.11
C ILE A 123 5.65 -4.05 -13.82
N ILE A 124 6.50 -4.76 -13.10
CA ILE A 124 6.38 -6.18 -12.82
C ILE A 124 6.01 -6.36 -11.35
N THR A 125 4.98 -7.15 -11.09
CA THR A 125 4.61 -7.59 -9.75
C THR A 125 4.96 -9.07 -9.61
N ALA A 126 5.80 -9.41 -8.64
CA ALA A 126 6.16 -10.80 -8.37
C ALA A 126 5.03 -11.55 -7.66
N ARG A 127 5.06 -12.89 -7.73
CA ARG A 127 4.10 -13.74 -7.00
C ARG A 127 4.38 -13.79 -5.52
N GLU A 128 5.65 -13.74 -5.15
CA GLU A 128 6.12 -13.81 -3.77
C GLU A 128 6.75 -12.49 -3.38
N ASN A 129 6.51 -12.08 -2.14
CA ASN A 129 6.92 -10.79 -1.60
C ASN A 129 8.18 -10.93 -0.73
N ASP A 130 9.05 -11.89 -1.07
CA ASP A 130 10.33 -12.10 -0.40
C ASP A 130 11.41 -11.22 -1.03
N ALA A 131 12.15 -10.48 -0.19
CA ALA A 131 13.15 -9.52 -0.65
C ALA A 131 14.29 -10.19 -1.44
N ALA A 132 14.73 -11.39 -1.03
CA ALA A 132 15.80 -12.11 -1.70
C ALA A 132 15.36 -12.64 -3.08
N LEU A 133 14.11 -13.11 -3.17
CA LEU A 133 13.52 -13.54 -4.44
C LEU A 133 13.29 -12.35 -5.39
N MET A 134 12.88 -11.21 -4.86
CA MET A 134 12.71 -9.98 -5.63
C MET A 134 14.04 -9.48 -6.22
N ASP A 135 15.11 -9.45 -5.40
CA ASP A 135 16.45 -9.09 -5.89
C ASP A 135 16.95 -10.05 -6.95
N LYS A 136 16.74 -11.35 -6.76
CA LYS A 136 17.11 -12.36 -7.75
C LYS A 136 16.36 -12.17 -9.07
N LEU A 137 15.04 -11.95 -9.01
CA LEU A 137 14.22 -11.66 -10.17
C LEU A 137 14.67 -10.38 -10.88
N ARG A 138 14.95 -9.31 -10.12
CA ARG A 138 15.47 -8.05 -10.66
C ARG A 138 16.78 -8.25 -11.42
N LEU A 139 17.72 -8.99 -10.84
CA LEU A 139 19.01 -9.28 -11.48
C LEU A 139 18.82 -10.11 -12.75
N GLU A 140 17.93 -11.09 -12.74
CA GLU A 140 17.64 -11.93 -13.89
C GLU A 140 17.03 -11.11 -15.06
N VAL A 141 15.99 -10.32 -14.79
CA VAL A 141 15.33 -9.53 -15.84
C VAL A 141 16.21 -8.39 -16.36
N SER A 142 17.13 -7.88 -15.53
CA SER A 142 18.07 -6.83 -15.95
C SER A 142 19.07 -7.29 -17.02
N GLN A 143 19.29 -8.61 -17.13
CA GLN A 143 20.20 -9.20 -18.12
C GLN A 143 19.55 -9.51 -19.46
N TRP A 144 18.24 -9.29 -19.58
CA TRP A 144 17.52 -9.61 -20.82
C TRP A 144 17.90 -8.65 -21.96
N PRO A 145 17.98 -9.17 -23.19
CA PRO A 145 18.28 -8.32 -24.37
C PRO A 145 17.22 -7.24 -24.54
N GLY A 146 17.65 -6.00 -24.74
CA GLY A 146 16.77 -4.84 -24.90
C GLY A 146 16.36 -4.15 -23.59
N VAL A 147 16.78 -4.67 -22.44
CA VAL A 147 16.64 -4.05 -21.13
C VAL A 147 17.83 -3.13 -20.88
N GLU A 148 17.58 -1.94 -20.37
CA GLU A 148 18.59 -1.00 -19.92
C GLU A 148 18.88 -1.18 -18.42
N SER A 149 17.82 -1.22 -17.62
CA SER A 149 17.95 -1.39 -16.17
C SER A 149 16.67 -1.96 -15.56
N ALA A 150 16.80 -2.57 -14.38
CA ALA A 150 15.70 -3.01 -13.55
C ALA A 150 15.89 -2.48 -12.13
N VAL A 151 14.86 -1.81 -11.59
CA VAL A 151 14.87 -1.16 -10.28
C VAL A 151 13.68 -1.66 -9.44
N LEU A 152 13.92 -1.85 -8.15
CA LEU A 152 12.96 -2.23 -7.10
C LEU A 152 12.38 -0.99 -6.46
#